data_1cc483217f9ed13a66224834fdbe2ed7
#
_entry.id   1cc483217f9ed13a66224834fdbe2ed7
#
_cell.length_a   1.000
_cell.length_b   1.000
_cell.length_c   1.000
_cell.angle_alpha   90.00
_cell.angle_beta   90.00
_cell.angle_gamma   90.00
#
_symmetry.space_group_name_H-M   'P 1'
#
loop_
_entity.id
_entity.type
_entity.pdbx_description
1 polymer ?
#
loop_
_entity_poly.entity_id
_entity_poly.type
_entity_poly.pdbx_seq_one_letter_code
_entity_poly.pdbx_strand_id
1 'polypeptide(L)'
;MRTLYLDCGMGAAGDMLTAALLELLPQPEEFMKRLNGLGIPGVTYHREQAEKCGITGTHITVTVDGHTECDHDHDHDHEHHHHHSGMEEIGHLIGHLPVSEKVRADIRAVYDAIAQAESHIHGVPVTDIHFHEVGTMDAVADVTAVCLLMEELAADQVIASPVHVGSGTVRCAHGVLPVPAPATAYLLRDVPIYGGAIQGELCTPTGAALLRHFVTRFGDMPVMTLETVGYGMGQKDFPRANCLRAMLGETAAESGDVVELACNLDDMTGEGIAFAMERLLAAGALDVYTLPIGMKKSRPGVMLCVLCREEQREDMVRLLLRHTTTLGVRETRHRRYTLSRSQDIVDSPWGPVARKTSQGWGVRRQKPEYEDLARIAREQNLTLDQVRDGLK
;
A
#
# COMPACT_ATOMS: atom_id res chain seq x y z
N MET A 1 -6.57 -8.11 -12.34
CA MET A 1 -6.59 -7.54 -10.96
C MET A 1 -7.10 -6.11 -11.05
N ARG A 2 -8.07 -5.78 -10.22
CA ARG A 2 -8.59 -4.41 -10.13
C ARG A 2 -7.56 -3.52 -9.42
N THR A 3 -7.02 -2.58 -10.13
CA THR A 3 -5.89 -1.77 -9.67
C THR A 3 -6.29 -0.31 -9.60
N LEU A 4 -6.01 0.31 -8.46
CA LEU A 4 -6.08 1.75 -8.28
C LEU A 4 -4.67 2.33 -8.39
N TYR A 5 -4.46 3.26 -9.31
CA TYR A 5 -3.23 4.03 -9.41
C TYR A 5 -3.47 5.48 -9.00
N LEU A 6 -2.66 5.97 -8.05
CA LEU A 6 -2.69 7.34 -7.55
C LEU A 6 -1.48 8.11 -8.10
N ASP A 7 -1.74 9.12 -8.91
CA ASP A 7 -0.69 10.02 -9.39
C ASP A 7 -0.55 11.20 -8.43
N CYS A 8 0.49 11.13 -7.61
CA CYS A 8 0.83 12.11 -6.58
C CYS A 8 1.82 13.18 -7.09
N GLY A 9 1.82 13.47 -8.40
CA GLY A 9 2.69 14.48 -9.02
C GLY A 9 2.46 15.92 -8.53
N MET A 10 1.36 16.16 -7.82
CA MET A 10 1.06 17.40 -7.09
C MET A 10 0.78 17.14 -5.60
N GLY A 11 1.40 16.08 -5.05
CA GLY A 11 1.24 15.71 -3.66
C GLY A 11 -0.05 14.93 -3.38
N ALA A 12 -0.47 14.96 -2.11
CA ALA A 12 -1.70 14.34 -1.64
C ALA A 12 -2.17 15.02 -0.34
N ALA A 13 -3.46 15.27 -0.27
CA ALA A 13 -4.16 15.75 0.93
C ALA A 13 -5.49 14.98 1.06
N GLY A 14 -6.09 14.99 2.23
CA GLY A 14 -7.30 14.22 2.50
C GLY A 14 -8.46 14.59 1.59
N ASP A 15 -8.70 15.90 1.42
CA ASP A 15 -9.69 16.46 0.50
C ASP A 15 -9.46 16.05 -0.96
N MET A 16 -8.18 16.11 -1.43
CA MET A 16 -7.81 15.72 -2.79
C MET A 16 -8.03 14.22 -3.03
N LEU A 17 -7.65 13.38 -2.05
CA LEU A 17 -7.89 11.94 -2.12
C LEU A 17 -9.39 11.64 -2.12
N THR A 18 -10.15 12.24 -1.21
CA THR A 18 -11.61 12.10 -1.15
C THR A 18 -12.26 12.47 -2.49
N ALA A 19 -11.89 13.62 -3.04
CA ALA A 19 -12.45 14.12 -4.29
C ALA A 19 -12.12 13.21 -5.49
N ALA A 20 -10.84 12.80 -5.62
CA ALA A 20 -10.42 11.95 -6.72
C ALA A 20 -11.06 10.55 -6.67
N LEU A 21 -11.13 9.94 -5.49
CA LEU A 21 -11.74 8.63 -5.29
C LEU A 21 -13.26 8.66 -5.48
N LEU A 22 -13.91 9.75 -5.08
CA LEU A 22 -15.35 9.95 -5.26
C LEU A 22 -15.75 9.94 -6.75
N GLU A 23 -14.94 10.53 -7.62
CA GLU A 23 -15.19 10.54 -9.08
C GLU A 23 -15.10 9.14 -9.72
N LEU A 24 -14.48 8.18 -9.06
CA LEU A 24 -14.41 6.80 -9.55
C LEU A 24 -15.71 6.02 -9.29
N LEU A 25 -16.57 6.51 -8.42
CA LEU A 25 -17.82 5.84 -8.09
C LEU A 25 -18.89 6.07 -9.15
N PRO A 26 -19.74 5.07 -9.43
CA PRO A 26 -20.86 5.23 -10.38
C PRO A 26 -21.95 6.18 -9.86
N GLN A 27 -22.05 6.35 -8.55
CA GLN A 27 -23.11 7.14 -7.89
C GLN A 27 -22.52 8.05 -6.79
N PRO A 28 -21.72 9.06 -7.15
CA PRO A 28 -21.03 9.92 -6.18
C PRO A 28 -21.99 10.69 -5.26
N GLU A 29 -23.17 11.08 -5.75
CA GLU A 29 -24.17 11.81 -4.96
C GLU A 29 -24.79 10.95 -3.83
N GLU A 30 -24.97 9.66 -4.05
CA GLU A 30 -25.45 8.75 -3.01
C GLU A 30 -24.39 8.56 -1.94
N PHE A 31 -23.13 8.46 -2.34
CA PHE A 31 -22.02 8.38 -1.41
C PHE A 31 -21.89 9.66 -0.57
N MET A 32 -22.03 10.84 -1.17
CA MET A 32 -22.06 12.13 -0.44
C MET A 32 -23.18 12.19 0.61
N LYS A 33 -24.37 11.68 0.30
CA LYS A 33 -25.45 11.57 1.29
C LYS A 33 -25.08 10.64 2.45
N ARG A 34 -24.41 9.52 2.14
CA ARG A 34 -23.91 8.58 3.16
C ARG A 34 -22.87 9.24 4.05
N LEU A 35 -21.91 9.98 3.49
CA LEU A 35 -20.89 10.72 4.25
C LEU A 35 -21.54 11.72 5.21
N ASN A 36 -22.47 12.54 4.72
CA ASN A 36 -23.19 13.51 5.55
C ASN A 36 -24.12 12.86 6.58
N GLY A 37 -24.44 11.58 6.40
CA GLY A 37 -25.26 10.79 7.34
C GLY A 37 -24.44 10.06 8.42
N LEU A 38 -23.10 10.17 8.44
CA LEU A 38 -22.26 9.44 9.42
C LEU A 38 -22.39 9.95 10.85
N GLY A 39 -22.86 11.18 11.04
CA GLY A 39 -23.02 11.78 12.36
C GLY A 39 -21.70 12.19 13.02
N ILE A 40 -20.67 12.53 12.23
CA ILE A 40 -19.48 13.19 12.76
C ILE A 40 -19.89 14.57 13.27
N PRO A 41 -19.59 14.91 14.55
CA PRO A 41 -20.09 16.14 15.16
C PRO A 41 -19.69 17.41 14.39
N GLY A 42 -20.68 18.23 14.04
CA GLY A 42 -20.49 19.50 13.33
C GLY A 42 -20.09 19.39 11.87
N VAL A 43 -19.72 18.20 11.37
CA VAL A 43 -19.15 18.02 10.03
C VAL A 43 -20.22 18.00 8.96
N THR A 44 -19.95 18.74 7.87
CA THR A 44 -20.69 18.67 6.62
C THR A 44 -19.73 18.66 5.44
N TYR A 45 -19.91 17.72 4.51
CA TYR A 45 -19.13 17.64 3.29
C TYR A 45 -19.85 18.33 2.15
N HIS A 46 -19.14 19.16 1.42
CA HIS A 46 -19.62 19.85 0.24
C HIS A 46 -18.81 19.42 -0.98
N ARG A 47 -19.51 19.05 -2.05
CA ARG A 47 -18.89 18.70 -3.33
C ARG A 47 -19.08 19.85 -4.30
N GLU A 48 -17.99 20.31 -4.88
CA GLU A 48 -17.98 21.39 -5.86
C GLU A 48 -17.21 20.97 -7.10
N GLN A 49 -17.58 21.53 -8.24
CA GLN A 49 -16.78 21.41 -9.45
C GLN A 49 -15.72 22.51 -9.44
N ALA A 50 -14.46 22.14 -9.64
CA ALA A 50 -13.35 23.08 -9.70
C ALA A 50 -12.52 22.88 -10.96
N GLU A 51 -11.85 23.94 -11.40
CA GLU A 51 -10.96 23.92 -12.56
C GLU A 51 -9.55 24.38 -12.15
N LYS A 52 -8.53 23.63 -12.53
CA LYS A 52 -7.12 23.97 -12.35
C LYS A 52 -6.37 23.82 -13.67
N CYS A 53 -5.84 24.91 -14.22
CA CYS A 53 -5.10 24.92 -15.50
C CYS A 53 -5.89 24.27 -16.66
N GLY A 54 -7.21 24.50 -16.74
CA GLY A 54 -8.06 23.93 -17.80
C GLY A 54 -8.47 22.47 -17.56
N ILE A 55 -8.08 21.84 -16.46
CA ILE A 55 -8.55 20.54 -16.05
C ILE A 55 -9.70 20.72 -15.07
N THR A 56 -10.86 20.15 -15.40
CA THR A 56 -12.02 20.14 -14.52
C THR A 56 -12.02 18.87 -13.67
N GLY A 57 -12.38 19.00 -12.39
CA GLY A 57 -12.49 17.90 -11.45
C GLY A 57 -13.33 18.29 -10.24
N THR A 58 -13.36 17.43 -9.25
CA THR A 58 -14.09 17.64 -8.00
C THR A 58 -13.18 18.29 -6.96
N HIS A 59 -13.73 19.25 -6.22
CA HIS A 59 -13.18 19.73 -4.95
C HIS A 59 -14.14 19.35 -3.82
N ILE A 60 -13.59 18.85 -2.73
CA ILE A 60 -14.35 18.55 -1.52
C ILE A 60 -13.95 19.56 -0.45
N THR A 61 -14.95 20.23 0.10
CA THR A 61 -14.79 21.10 1.25
C THR A 61 -15.49 20.46 2.45
N VAL A 62 -14.77 20.37 3.56
CA VAL A 62 -15.34 19.98 4.84
C VAL A 62 -15.61 21.25 5.64
N THR A 63 -16.83 21.39 6.20
CA THR A 63 -17.16 22.45 7.15
C THR A 63 -17.41 21.83 8.52
N VAL A 64 -16.91 22.48 9.57
CA VAL A 64 -17.18 22.14 10.95
C VAL A 64 -17.97 23.26 11.60
N ASP A 65 -19.19 22.96 12.09
CA ASP A 65 -20.12 23.96 12.63
C ASP A 65 -20.41 25.15 11.67
N GLY A 66 -20.40 24.83 10.36
CA GLY A 66 -20.64 25.79 9.30
C GLY A 66 -19.44 26.67 8.91
N HIS A 67 -18.27 26.43 9.47
CA HIS A 67 -17.02 27.11 9.15
C HIS A 67 -16.06 26.18 8.41
N THR A 68 -15.40 26.69 7.37
CA THR A 68 -14.26 26.01 6.76
C THR A 68 -13.01 26.33 7.54
N GLU A 69 -12.18 25.34 7.86
CA GLU A 69 -10.82 25.60 8.32
C GLU A 69 -10.03 26.13 7.13
N CYS A 70 -9.87 27.47 7.07
CA CYS A 70 -8.99 28.12 6.11
C CYS A 70 -7.59 28.20 6.71
N ASP A 71 -6.56 27.93 5.91
CA ASP A 71 -5.19 28.35 6.17
C ASP A 71 -5.21 29.90 6.34
N HIS A 72 -5.32 30.39 7.56
CA HIS A 72 -5.34 31.82 7.83
C HIS A 72 -3.95 32.43 7.66
N ASP A 73 -3.75 33.07 6.51
CA ASP A 73 -2.72 34.10 6.31
C ASP A 73 -3.18 35.49 6.81
N HIS A 74 -3.97 35.59 7.88
CA HIS A 74 -4.42 36.84 8.41
C HIS A 74 -4.34 36.92 9.94
N ASP A 75 -3.56 37.91 10.41
CA ASP A 75 -3.54 38.46 11.76
C ASP A 75 -4.95 38.88 12.18
N HIS A 76 -5.65 38.10 12.97
CA HIS A 76 -6.66 38.62 13.89
C HIS A 76 -6.73 37.73 15.13
N ASP A 77 -6.41 38.30 16.26
CA ASP A 77 -6.64 37.83 17.60
C ASP A 77 -8.16 37.61 17.83
N HIS A 78 -8.59 36.38 17.62
CA HIS A 78 -9.82 35.89 18.21
C HIS A 78 -9.54 34.53 18.87
N GLU A 79 -9.65 34.53 20.20
CA GLU A 79 -9.67 33.29 21.00
C GLU A 79 -10.84 32.42 20.59
N HIS A 80 -10.65 31.59 19.55
CA HIS A 80 -11.50 30.44 19.31
C HIS A 80 -10.90 29.26 20.06
N HIS A 81 -11.61 28.73 21.03
CA HIS A 81 -11.29 27.48 21.68
C HIS A 81 -11.36 26.35 20.67
N HIS A 82 -10.25 26.06 19.99
CA HIS A 82 -10.10 24.83 19.24
C HIS A 82 -10.06 23.68 20.26
N HIS A 83 -11.04 22.82 20.22
CA HIS A 83 -11.02 21.55 20.97
C HIS A 83 -9.94 20.66 20.32
N HIS A 84 -8.77 20.64 20.92
CA HIS A 84 -7.70 19.71 20.55
C HIS A 84 -8.08 18.32 21.08
N SER A 85 -8.49 17.44 20.17
CA SER A 85 -8.87 16.08 20.53
C SER A 85 -7.62 15.21 20.74
N GLY A 86 -7.57 14.51 21.85
CA GLY A 86 -6.58 13.46 22.09
C GLY A 86 -6.95 12.15 21.41
N MET A 87 -6.02 11.19 21.36
CA MET A 87 -6.26 9.84 20.81
C MET A 87 -7.48 9.13 21.41
N GLU A 88 -7.77 9.37 22.70
CA GLU A 88 -8.88 8.76 23.39
C GLU A 88 -10.24 9.28 22.86
N GLU A 89 -10.37 10.58 22.65
CA GLU A 89 -11.58 11.20 22.10
C GLU A 89 -11.84 10.77 20.66
N ILE A 90 -10.78 10.77 19.82
CA ILE A 90 -10.85 10.28 18.43
C ILE A 90 -11.22 8.80 18.42
N GLY A 91 -10.60 7.98 19.28
CA GLY A 91 -10.92 6.56 19.41
C GLY A 91 -12.37 6.30 19.80
N HIS A 92 -12.92 7.13 20.72
CA HIS A 92 -14.33 7.07 21.13
C HIS A 92 -15.26 7.45 19.96
N LEU A 93 -14.96 8.53 19.24
CA LEU A 93 -15.72 8.96 18.09
C LEU A 93 -15.76 7.87 17.01
N ILE A 94 -14.59 7.34 16.61
CA ILE A 94 -14.47 6.26 15.62
C ILE A 94 -15.28 5.03 16.05
N GLY A 95 -15.30 4.72 17.34
CA GLY A 95 -16.07 3.59 17.91
C GLY A 95 -17.56 3.67 17.66
N HIS A 96 -18.13 4.89 17.53
CA HIS A 96 -19.57 5.13 17.36
C HIS A 96 -20.00 5.39 15.92
N LEU A 97 -19.04 5.53 14.98
CA LEU A 97 -19.40 5.74 13.58
C LEU A 97 -20.13 4.52 13.01
N PRO A 98 -21.19 4.72 12.20
CA PRO A 98 -21.95 3.64 11.57
C PRO A 98 -21.22 3.11 10.31
N VAL A 99 -20.02 2.58 10.52
CA VAL A 99 -19.13 2.04 9.48
C VAL A 99 -18.79 0.59 9.75
N SER A 100 -18.29 -0.13 8.76
CA SER A 100 -17.84 -1.52 8.93
C SER A 100 -16.65 -1.62 9.92
N GLU A 101 -16.45 -2.81 10.48
CA GLU A 101 -15.29 -3.08 11.35
C GLU A 101 -13.97 -2.87 10.59
N LYS A 102 -13.94 -3.16 9.29
CA LYS A 102 -12.76 -2.93 8.44
C LYS A 102 -12.45 -1.44 8.33
N VAL A 103 -13.43 -0.62 7.97
CA VAL A 103 -13.25 0.84 7.89
C VAL A 103 -12.84 1.42 9.23
N ARG A 104 -13.44 0.95 10.33
CA ARG A 104 -13.08 1.39 11.68
C ARG A 104 -11.64 1.03 12.03
N ALA A 105 -11.17 -0.16 11.63
CA ALA A 105 -9.79 -0.57 11.81
C ALA A 105 -8.83 0.26 10.95
N ASP A 106 -9.20 0.55 9.70
CA ASP A 106 -8.40 1.38 8.79
C ASP A 106 -8.24 2.81 9.33
N ILE A 107 -9.34 3.44 9.78
CA ILE A 107 -9.29 4.78 10.39
C ILE A 107 -8.36 4.80 11.61
N ARG A 108 -8.48 3.80 12.51
CA ARG A 108 -7.61 3.69 13.69
C ARG A 108 -6.14 3.55 13.28
N ALA A 109 -5.84 2.69 12.31
CA ALA A 109 -4.47 2.47 11.86
C ALA A 109 -3.84 3.74 11.26
N VAL A 110 -4.62 4.55 10.52
CA VAL A 110 -4.17 5.85 10.00
C VAL A 110 -3.87 6.80 11.16
N TYR A 111 -4.75 6.91 12.16
CA TYR A 111 -4.53 7.75 13.32
C TYR A 111 -3.39 7.28 14.21
N ASP A 112 -3.20 5.97 14.36
CA ASP A 112 -2.05 5.40 15.09
C ASP A 112 -0.72 5.79 14.40
N ALA A 113 -0.68 5.79 13.07
CA ALA A 113 0.49 6.23 12.32
C ALA A 113 0.78 7.73 12.51
N ILE A 114 -0.26 8.57 12.49
CA ILE A 114 -0.15 10.01 12.75
C ILE A 114 0.34 10.24 14.19
N ALA A 115 -0.27 9.57 15.17
CA ALA A 115 0.11 9.69 16.57
C ALA A 115 1.57 9.29 16.84
N GLN A 116 2.06 8.23 16.17
CA GLN A 116 3.45 7.84 16.23
C GLN A 116 4.38 8.91 15.63
N ALA A 117 3.97 9.55 14.53
CA ALA A 117 4.74 10.63 13.92
C ALA A 117 4.85 11.84 14.85
N GLU A 118 3.74 12.29 15.40
CA GLU A 118 3.68 13.41 16.36
C GLU A 118 4.47 13.11 17.63
N SER A 119 4.32 11.89 18.19
CA SER A 119 5.09 11.42 19.35
C SER A 119 6.59 11.52 19.11
N HIS A 120 7.02 11.08 17.95
CA HIS A 120 8.44 11.12 17.60
C HIS A 120 8.98 12.56 17.50
N ILE A 121 8.19 13.48 16.92
CA ILE A 121 8.60 14.87 16.70
C ILE A 121 8.61 15.67 17.99
N HIS A 122 7.58 15.51 18.80
CA HIS A 122 7.45 16.24 20.06
C HIS A 122 8.22 15.60 21.23
N GLY A 123 8.72 14.37 21.05
CA GLY A 123 9.46 13.66 22.09
C GLY A 123 8.60 13.29 23.32
N VAL A 124 7.29 13.13 23.11
CA VAL A 124 6.33 12.79 24.18
C VAL A 124 5.69 11.42 23.89
N PRO A 125 5.25 10.68 24.92
CA PRO A 125 4.53 9.42 24.70
C PRO A 125 3.27 9.60 23.86
N VAL A 126 2.90 8.58 23.08
CA VAL A 126 1.68 8.60 22.23
C VAL A 126 0.42 8.91 23.04
N THR A 127 0.37 8.50 24.31
CA THR A 127 -0.76 8.77 25.23
C THR A 127 -0.93 10.24 25.60
N ASP A 128 0.14 11.03 25.50
CA ASP A 128 0.19 12.41 25.98
C ASP A 128 0.15 13.41 24.80
N ILE A 129 -0.13 12.92 23.61
CA ILE A 129 -0.21 13.75 22.40
C ILE A 129 -1.55 14.50 22.38
N HIS A 130 -1.46 15.79 22.16
CA HIS A 130 -2.57 16.61 21.72
C HIS A 130 -2.35 16.97 20.25
N PHE A 131 -3.24 16.53 19.39
CA PHE A 131 -3.19 16.85 17.98
C PHE A 131 -3.54 18.33 17.77
N HIS A 132 -2.71 19.06 17.06
CA HIS A 132 -2.94 20.49 16.77
C HIS A 132 -3.71 20.68 15.46
N GLU A 133 -3.28 20.05 14.38
CA GLU A 133 -3.89 20.17 13.05
C GLU A 133 -4.65 18.90 12.63
N VAL A 134 -4.11 17.73 12.96
CA VAL A 134 -4.69 16.44 12.56
C VAL A 134 -5.72 15.88 13.56
N GLY A 135 -6.00 16.59 14.65
CA GLY A 135 -7.02 16.25 15.64
C GLY A 135 -8.34 17.01 15.45
N THR A 136 -8.39 17.83 14.43
CA THR A 136 -9.58 18.61 14.08
C THR A 136 -10.63 17.71 13.42
N MET A 137 -11.89 18.11 13.48
CA MET A 137 -12.99 17.29 12.96
C MET A 137 -12.96 17.16 11.43
N ASP A 138 -12.36 18.12 10.72
CA ASP A 138 -12.13 18.02 9.28
C ASP A 138 -11.11 16.93 8.93
N ALA A 139 -10.03 16.81 9.70
CA ALA A 139 -9.07 15.70 9.50
C ALA A 139 -9.72 14.33 9.77
N VAL A 140 -10.58 14.23 10.81
CA VAL A 140 -11.36 13.00 11.08
C VAL A 140 -12.31 12.71 9.92
N ALA A 141 -12.94 13.73 9.39
CA ALA A 141 -13.82 13.63 8.24
C ALA A 141 -13.08 13.12 7.00
N ASP A 142 -11.94 13.71 6.67
CA ASP A 142 -11.12 13.32 5.52
C ASP A 142 -10.65 11.88 5.61
N VAL A 143 -10.06 11.48 6.74
CA VAL A 143 -9.61 10.10 6.96
C VAL A 143 -10.78 9.12 6.83
N THR A 144 -11.93 9.45 7.44
CA THR A 144 -13.12 8.60 7.38
C THR A 144 -13.64 8.45 5.95
N ALA A 145 -13.72 9.56 5.19
CA ALA A 145 -14.18 9.56 3.81
C ALA A 145 -13.30 8.70 2.91
N VAL A 146 -11.98 8.87 3.00
CA VAL A 146 -11.03 8.07 2.21
C VAL A 146 -11.11 6.59 2.56
N CYS A 147 -11.17 6.22 3.85
CA CYS A 147 -11.30 4.82 4.27
C CYS A 147 -12.60 4.17 3.73
N LEU A 148 -13.72 4.89 3.74
CA LEU A 148 -14.98 4.43 3.16
C LEU A 148 -14.90 4.29 1.63
N LEU A 149 -14.28 5.24 0.93
CA LEU A 149 -14.08 5.18 -0.51
C LEU A 149 -13.19 4.00 -0.92
N MET A 150 -12.14 3.73 -0.16
CA MET A 150 -11.27 2.59 -0.40
C MET A 150 -11.99 1.25 -0.20
N GLU A 151 -12.89 1.15 0.78
CA GLU A 151 -13.75 -0.02 0.95
C GLU A 151 -14.71 -0.19 -0.23
N GLU A 152 -15.38 0.89 -0.67
CA GLU A 152 -16.35 0.87 -1.76
C GLU A 152 -15.70 0.52 -3.10
N LEU A 153 -14.52 1.06 -3.38
CA LEU A 153 -13.77 0.79 -4.61
C LEU A 153 -13.23 -0.64 -4.65
N ALA A 154 -12.95 -1.24 -3.50
CA ALA A 154 -12.51 -2.63 -3.36
C ALA A 154 -11.42 -3.04 -4.37
N ALA A 155 -10.40 -2.19 -4.56
CA ALA A 155 -9.27 -2.49 -5.43
C ALA A 155 -8.42 -3.63 -4.83
N ASP A 156 -7.99 -4.56 -5.69
CA ASP A 156 -7.10 -5.67 -5.28
C ASP A 156 -5.70 -5.17 -4.89
N GLN A 157 -5.27 -4.07 -5.51
CA GLN A 157 -4.00 -3.40 -5.21
C GLN A 157 -4.11 -1.90 -5.41
N VAL A 158 -3.32 -1.16 -4.63
CA VAL A 158 -3.18 0.29 -4.74
C VAL A 158 -1.72 0.63 -5.02
N ILE A 159 -1.48 1.30 -6.12
CA ILE A 159 -0.14 1.74 -6.53
C ILE A 159 -0.14 3.26 -6.54
N ALA A 160 0.93 3.89 -6.06
CA ALA A 160 1.09 5.33 -6.19
C ALA A 160 2.41 5.70 -6.86
N SER A 161 2.42 6.81 -7.58
CA SER A 161 3.67 7.41 -8.06
C SER A 161 4.57 7.83 -6.91
N PRO A 162 5.86 8.13 -7.14
CA PRO A 162 6.64 8.90 -6.17
C PRO A 162 5.89 10.17 -5.76
N VAL A 163 5.96 10.55 -4.48
CA VAL A 163 5.17 11.64 -3.92
C VAL A 163 5.91 12.97 -4.04
N HIS A 164 5.30 13.95 -4.69
CA HIS A 164 5.80 15.32 -4.73
C HIS A 164 5.43 16.04 -3.42
N VAL A 165 6.42 16.29 -2.58
CA VAL A 165 6.18 16.90 -1.26
C VAL A 165 6.14 18.43 -1.27
N GLY A 166 6.57 19.06 -2.37
CA GLY A 166 6.75 20.50 -2.45
C GLY A 166 8.15 20.95 -2.05
N SER A 167 8.31 22.22 -1.72
CA SER A 167 9.59 22.82 -1.28
C SER A 167 9.37 24.11 -0.48
N GLY A 168 10.44 24.63 0.14
CA GLY A 168 10.38 25.87 0.91
C GLY A 168 9.87 25.66 2.32
N THR A 169 8.89 26.44 2.71
CA THR A 169 8.34 26.45 4.08
C THR A 169 6.82 26.48 4.08
N VAL A 170 6.21 25.96 5.16
CA VAL A 170 4.79 26.05 5.45
C VAL A 170 4.60 26.72 6.81
N ARG A 171 3.57 27.57 6.94
CA ARG A 171 3.16 28.15 8.23
C ARG A 171 2.08 27.26 8.82
N CYS A 172 2.24 26.90 10.07
CA CYS A 172 1.30 26.06 10.82
C CYS A 172 1.21 26.51 12.29
N ALA A 173 0.42 25.83 13.12
CA ALA A 173 0.27 26.13 14.54
C ALA A 173 1.60 26.21 15.31
N HIS A 174 2.62 25.46 14.89
CA HIS A 174 3.97 25.43 15.48
C HIS A 174 4.91 26.50 14.92
N GLY A 175 4.41 27.40 14.06
CA GLY A 175 5.22 28.42 13.39
C GLY A 175 5.57 28.07 11.95
N VAL A 176 6.75 28.50 11.47
CA VAL A 176 7.18 28.25 10.09
C VAL A 176 8.08 27.02 10.06
N LEU A 177 7.63 25.98 9.38
CA LEU A 177 8.31 24.69 9.26
C LEU A 177 8.86 24.47 7.84
N PRO A 178 9.93 23.67 7.68
CA PRO A 178 10.40 23.27 6.36
C PRO A 178 9.43 22.30 5.68
N VAL A 179 9.39 22.30 4.35
CA VAL A 179 8.63 21.35 3.56
C VAL A 179 9.56 20.24 3.04
N PRO A 180 9.21 18.94 3.23
CA PRO A 180 8.00 18.45 3.91
C PRO A 180 8.02 18.75 5.41
N ALA A 181 6.84 18.97 6.00
CA ALA A 181 6.70 19.15 7.44
C ALA A 181 7.25 17.91 8.18
N PRO A 182 7.76 18.06 9.42
CA PRO A 182 8.41 16.93 10.12
C PRO A 182 7.53 15.68 10.25
N ALA A 183 6.22 15.86 10.50
CA ALA A 183 5.26 14.74 10.56
C ALA A 183 5.14 14.02 9.21
N THR A 184 4.97 14.79 8.13
CA THR A 184 4.94 14.27 6.76
C THR A 184 6.23 13.52 6.41
N ALA A 185 7.39 14.07 6.76
CA ALA A 185 8.68 13.42 6.51
C ALA A 185 8.82 12.10 7.29
N TYR A 186 8.33 12.04 8.52
CA TYR A 186 8.32 10.81 9.31
C TYR A 186 7.39 9.75 8.72
N LEU A 187 6.19 10.13 8.31
CA LEU A 187 5.20 9.23 7.72
C LEU A 187 5.66 8.67 6.37
N LEU A 188 6.37 9.46 5.58
CA LEU A 188 6.87 9.05 4.26
C LEU A 188 8.26 8.38 4.29
N ARG A 189 8.76 7.91 5.45
CA ARG A 189 9.96 7.07 5.50
C ARG A 189 9.74 5.79 4.68
N ASP A 190 10.74 5.40 3.91
CA ASP A 190 10.73 4.27 2.97
C ASP A 190 9.76 4.45 1.77
N VAL A 191 9.16 5.63 1.61
CA VAL A 191 8.37 6.03 0.46
C VAL A 191 9.23 6.87 -0.48
N PRO A 192 9.25 6.62 -1.80
CA PRO A 192 9.95 7.46 -2.75
C PRO A 192 9.28 8.84 -2.82
N ILE A 193 10.00 9.87 -2.37
CA ILE A 193 9.55 11.27 -2.38
C ILE A 193 10.50 12.13 -3.21
N TYR A 194 10.00 13.26 -3.68
CA TYR A 194 10.83 14.28 -4.32
C TYR A 194 10.30 15.68 -4.04
N GLY A 195 11.22 16.63 -3.99
CA GLY A 195 10.91 18.05 -4.00
C GLY A 195 10.91 18.61 -5.42
N GLY A 196 10.52 19.86 -5.59
CA GLY A 196 10.48 20.50 -6.90
C GLY A 196 10.52 22.02 -6.83
N ALA A 197 10.16 22.66 -7.93
CA ALA A 197 10.16 24.12 -8.04
C ALA A 197 8.93 24.78 -7.37
N ILE A 198 7.93 24.00 -6.97
CA ILE A 198 6.70 24.52 -6.36
C ILE A 198 6.98 24.83 -4.89
N GLN A 199 6.80 26.07 -4.51
CA GLN A 199 6.95 26.55 -3.14
C GLN A 199 5.67 26.27 -2.36
N GLY A 200 5.81 25.65 -1.19
CA GLY A 200 4.71 25.27 -0.31
C GLY A 200 4.57 23.77 -0.14
N GLU A 201 3.75 23.38 0.81
CA GLU A 201 3.43 21.99 1.10
C GLU A 201 2.43 21.47 0.08
N LEU A 202 2.75 20.34 -0.54
CA LEU A 202 1.90 19.63 -1.49
C LEU A 202 1.37 18.29 -0.91
N CYS A 203 2.09 17.71 0.04
CA CYS A 203 1.65 16.51 0.73
C CYS A 203 1.46 16.81 2.21
N THR A 204 0.22 16.77 2.68
CA THR A 204 -0.13 17.01 4.08
C THR A 204 0.14 15.77 4.95
N PRO A 205 0.25 15.91 6.29
CA PRO A 205 0.38 14.76 7.18
C PRO A 205 -0.75 13.74 7.02
N THR A 206 -1.99 14.20 6.87
CA THR A 206 -3.16 13.33 6.63
C THR A 206 -3.03 12.56 5.31
N GLY A 207 -2.67 13.26 4.22
CA GLY A 207 -2.42 12.63 2.91
C GLY A 207 -1.29 11.61 2.96
N ALA A 208 -0.19 11.93 3.65
CA ALA A 208 0.94 11.03 3.85
C ALA A 208 0.55 9.75 4.62
N ALA A 209 -0.22 9.88 5.70
CA ALA A 209 -0.70 8.76 6.50
C ALA A 209 -1.62 7.84 5.70
N LEU A 210 -2.54 8.42 4.93
CA LEU A 210 -3.45 7.68 4.05
C LEU A 210 -2.69 6.92 2.95
N LEU A 211 -1.73 7.57 2.29
CA LEU A 211 -0.88 6.91 1.30
C LEU A 211 -0.08 5.76 1.92
N ARG A 212 0.55 5.98 3.08
CA ARG A 212 1.31 4.95 3.78
C ARG A 212 0.45 3.73 4.14
N HIS A 213 -0.81 3.95 4.51
CA HIS A 213 -1.72 2.88 4.93
C HIS A 213 -2.25 2.06 3.75
N PHE A 214 -2.70 2.72 2.68
CA PHE A 214 -3.40 2.05 1.58
C PHE A 214 -2.51 1.63 0.41
N VAL A 215 -1.40 2.32 0.17
CA VAL A 215 -0.55 2.03 -0.99
C VAL A 215 0.28 0.77 -0.74
N THR A 216 0.08 -0.22 -1.60
CA THR A 216 0.80 -1.49 -1.53
C THR A 216 2.17 -1.42 -2.22
N ARG A 217 2.34 -0.51 -3.18
CA ARG A 217 3.58 -0.30 -3.91
C ARG A 217 3.67 1.13 -4.44
N PHE A 218 4.85 1.74 -4.32
CA PHE A 218 5.18 3.00 -4.97
C PHE A 218 6.01 2.75 -6.24
N GLY A 219 5.75 3.48 -7.30
CA GLY A 219 6.48 3.37 -8.57
C GLY A 219 5.69 3.88 -9.76
N ASP A 220 6.21 3.54 -10.95
CA ASP A 220 5.60 3.92 -12.21
C ASP A 220 4.21 3.30 -12.39
N MET A 221 3.37 3.99 -13.17
CA MET A 221 2.06 3.49 -13.56
C MET A 221 2.21 2.15 -14.28
N PRO A 222 1.53 1.09 -13.80
CA PRO A 222 1.57 -0.21 -14.47
C PRO A 222 0.85 -0.15 -15.82
N VAL A 223 1.14 -1.10 -16.70
CA VAL A 223 0.32 -1.31 -17.89
C VAL A 223 -1.05 -1.81 -17.44
N MET A 224 -2.09 -1.01 -17.63
CA MET A 224 -3.46 -1.32 -17.21
C MET A 224 -4.47 -0.90 -18.27
N THR A 225 -5.60 -1.60 -18.31
CA THR A 225 -6.77 -1.15 -19.07
C THR A 225 -7.58 -0.24 -18.17
N LEU A 226 -7.62 1.04 -18.53
CA LEU A 226 -8.25 2.06 -17.72
C LEU A 226 -9.78 1.97 -17.84
N GLU A 227 -10.49 1.98 -16.70
CA GLU A 227 -11.95 2.02 -16.61
C GLU A 227 -12.46 3.43 -16.34
N THR A 228 -11.93 4.06 -15.28
CA THR A 228 -12.34 5.41 -14.85
C THR A 228 -11.15 6.21 -14.36
N VAL A 229 -11.27 7.54 -14.43
CA VAL A 229 -10.29 8.50 -13.91
C VAL A 229 -11.03 9.53 -13.07
N GLY A 230 -10.50 9.83 -11.90
CA GLY A 230 -10.99 10.90 -11.03
C GLY A 230 -9.91 11.95 -10.78
N TYR A 231 -10.32 13.21 -10.68
CA TYR A 231 -9.46 14.36 -10.44
C TYR A 231 -9.89 15.06 -9.15
N GLY A 232 -9.10 14.94 -8.12
CA GLY A 232 -9.29 15.64 -6.84
C GLY A 232 -8.52 16.94 -6.82
N MET A 233 -9.24 18.06 -6.85
CA MET A 233 -8.66 19.40 -6.90
C MET A 233 -8.29 19.90 -5.50
N GLY A 234 -7.03 20.30 -5.34
CA GLY A 234 -6.58 20.94 -4.11
C GLY A 234 -7.02 22.40 -4.05
N GLN A 235 -7.03 22.97 -2.84
CA GLN A 235 -7.49 24.32 -2.59
C GLN A 235 -6.57 25.40 -3.22
N LYS A 236 -5.25 25.25 -3.06
CA LYS A 236 -4.25 26.24 -3.50
C LYS A 236 -4.07 26.26 -5.01
N ASP A 237 -3.77 27.44 -5.57
CA ASP A 237 -3.43 27.60 -6.97
C ASP A 237 -1.93 27.63 -7.19
N PHE A 238 -1.47 26.89 -8.20
CA PHE A 238 -0.07 26.84 -8.60
C PHE A 238 0.05 26.98 -10.13
N PRO A 239 1.25 27.25 -10.67
CA PRO A 239 1.48 27.27 -12.11
C PRO A 239 1.21 25.91 -12.81
N ARG A 240 1.02 24.85 -12.05
CA ARG A 240 0.59 23.52 -12.48
C ARG A 240 -0.77 23.21 -11.88
N ALA A 241 -1.54 22.36 -12.55
CA ALA A 241 -2.83 21.92 -12.03
C ALA A 241 -2.66 21.24 -10.68
N ASN A 242 -3.11 21.87 -9.61
CA ASN A 242 -3.10 21.33 -8.27
C ASN A 242 -4.20 20.25 -8.15
N CYS A 243 -3.90 19.05 -8.61
CA CYS A 243 -4.82 17.94 -8.54
C CYS A 243 -4.09 16.62 -8.31
N LEU A 244 -4.74 15.73 -7.56
CA LEU A 244 -4.41 14.33 -7.48
C LEU A 244 -5.27 13.58 -8.52
N ARG A 245 -4.65 12.68 -9.28
CA ARG A 245 -5.40 11.82 -10.21
C ARG A 245 -5.50 10.41 -9.64
N ALA A 246 -6.71 9.89 -9.57
CA ALA A 246 -6.97 8.50 -9.25
C ALA A 246 -7.43 7.78 -10.52
N MET A 247 -6.79 6.67 -10.86
CA MET A 247 -7.07 5.89 -12.05
C MET A 247 -7.42 4.47 -11.65
N LEU A 248 -8.65 4.04 -11.93
CA LEU A 248 -9.12 2.70 -11.65
C LEU A 248 -9.20 1.91 -12.95
N GLY A 249 -8.76 0.68 -12.91
CA GLY A 249 -8.79 -0.18 -14.09
C GLY A 249 -8.25 -1.58 -13.80
N GLU A 250 -8.07 -2.35 -14.82
CA GLU A 250 -7.55 -3.71 -14.72
C GLU A 250 -6.08 -3.79 -15.16
N THR A 251 -5.22 -4.24 -14.27
CA THR A 251 -3.92 -4.77 -14.66
C THR A 251 -4.07 -6.23 -15.05
N ALA A 252 -3.31 -6.69 -16.04
CA ALA A 252 -3.12 -8.12 -16.20
C ALA A 252 -2.74 -8.67 -14.82
N ALA A 253 -3.37 -9.77 -14.38
CA ALA A 253 -2.93 -10.48 -13.18
C ALA A 253 -1.41 -10.58 -13.28
N GLU A 254 -0.68 -10.14 -12.25
CA GLU A 254 0.77 -10.04 -12.36
C GLU A 254 1.31 -11.23 -13.12
N SER A 255 1.66 -11.01 -14.38
CA SER A 255 2.62 -11.88 -15.01
C SER A 255 3.85 -11.60 -14.20
N GLY A 256 4.04 -12.39 -13.13
CA GLY A 256 5.10 -12.14 -12.18
C GLY A 256 6.39 -12.21 -12.94
N ASP A 257 6.84 -11.08 -13.50
CA ASP A 257 8.14 -10.97 -14.10
C ASP A 257 9.11 -11.40 -13.00
N VAL A 258 9.85 -12.44 -13.28
CA VAL A 258 10.85 -12.96 -12.36
C VAL A 258 12.22 -12.68 -12.94
N VAL A 259 13.13 -12.38 -12.04
CA VAL A 259 14.54 -12.28 -12.36
C VAL A 259 15.17 -13.64 -12.13
N GLU A 260 15.84 -14.17 -13.14
CA GLU A 260 16.74 -15.30 -12.99
C GLU A 260 18.16 -14.79 -12.87
N LEU A 261 18.77 -15.14 -11.74
CA LEU A 261 20.19 -14.92 -11.48
C LEU A 261 20.95 -16.23 -11.64
N ALA A 262 21.98 -16.24 -12.47
CA ALA A 262 22.73 -17.45 -12.75
C ALA A 262 24.24 -17.23 -12.58
N CYS A 263 24.92 -18.21 -11.97
CA CYS A 263 26.37 -18.24 -11.90
C CYS A 263 26.92 -19.65 -12.17
N ASN A 264 28.16 -19.74 -12.66
CA ASN A 264 28.82 -20.99 -12.97
C ASN A 264 29.91 -21.29 -11.92
N LEU A 265 29.93 -22.50 -11.42
CA LEU A 265 30.78 -22.96 -10.32
C LEU A 265 31.53 -24.23 -10.76
N ASP A 266 32.88 -24.22 -10.73
CA ASP A 266 33.75 -25.38 -11.04
C ASP A 266 34.71 -25.74 -9.90
N ASP A 267 34.59 -25.05 -8.77
CA ASP A 267 35.49 -25.15 -7.62
C ASP A 267 34.76 -25.23 -6.26
N MET A 268 33.44 -25.52 -6.27
CA MET A 268 32.65 -25.73 -5.04
C MET A 268 32.27 -27.18 -4.87
N THR A 269 32.22 -27.63 -3.59
CA THR A 269 31.68 -28.92 -3.21
C THR A 269 30.13 -28.93 -3.31
N GLY A 270 29.54 -30.11 -3.50
CA GLY A 270 28.08 -30.26 -3.49
C GLY A 270 27.43 -29.78 -2.19
N GLU A 271 28.11 -30.00 -1.03
CA GLU A 271 27.64 -29.50 0.27
C GLU A 271 27.65 -27.96 0.34
N GLY A 272 28.69 -27.32 -0.19
CA GLY A 272 28.74 -25.86 -0.28
C GLY A 272 27.64 -25.26 -1.15
N ILE A 273 27.34 -25.90 -2.30
CA ILE A 273 26.23 -25.51 -3.19
C ILE A 273 24.90 -25.71 -2.47
N ALA A 274 24.69 -26.86 -1.82
CA ALA A 274 23.45 -27.13 -1.07
C ALA A 274 23.20 -26.09 0.02
N PHE A 275 24.24 -25.71 0.79
CA PHE A 275 24.13 -24.67 1.79
C PHE A 275 23.77 -23.31 1.19
N ALA A 276 24.39 -22.94 0.06
CA ALA A 276 24.04 -21.70 -0.64
C ALA A 276 22.57 -21.70 -1.10
N MET A 277 22.08 -22.82 -1.66
CA MET A 277 20.69 -22.97 -2.06
C MET A 277 19.72 -22.81 -0.88
N GLU A 278 20.03 -23.42 0.26
CA GLU A 278 19.22 -23.28 1.49
C GLU A 278 19.15 -21.82 1.95
N ARG A 279 20.27 -21.10 1.94
CA ARG A 279 20.33 -19.67 2.32
C ARG A 279 19.51 -18.78 1.39
N LEU A 280 19.54 -19.05 0.09
CA LEU A 280 18.78 -18.33 -0.92
C LEU A 280 17.27 -18.57 -0.78
N LEU A 281 16.85 -19.83 -0.57
CA LEU A 281 15.44 -20.16 -0.32
C LEU A 281 14.93 -19.52 0.98
N ALA A 282 15.73 -19.57 2.05
CA ALA A 282 15.39 -18.95 3.34
C ALA A 282 15.26 -17.42 3.25
N ALA A 283 15.97 -16.79 2.31
CA ALA A 283 15.87 -15.36 2.02
C ALA A 283 14.69 -14.99 1.09
N GLY A 284 13.87 -15.97 0.69
CA GLY A 284 12.66 -15.74 -0.07
C GLY A 284 12.80 -15.87 -1.59
N ALA A 285 13.87 -16.53 -2.08
CA ALA A 285 13.94 -16.90 -3.48
C ALA A 285 12.68 -17.71 -3.88
N LEU A 286 12.15 -17.46 -5.06
CA LEU A 286 10.98 -18.16 -5.58
C LEU A 286 11.29 -19.61 -5.96
N ASP A 287 12.51 -19.83 -6.43
CA ASP A 287 13.05 -21.15 -6.74
C ASP A 287 14.58 -21.08 -6.79
N VAL A 288 15.24 -22.17 -6.49
CA VAL A 288 16.70 -22.33 -6.60
C VAL A 288 16.99 -23.71 -7.16
N TYR A 289 17.71 -23.78 -8.25
CA TYR A 289 18.01 -25.04 -8.90
C TYR A 289 19.40 -25.04 -9.52
N THR A 290 19.89 -26.23 -9.84
CA THR A 290 21.20 -26.43 -10.45
C THR A 290 21.12 -27.18 -11.76
N LEU A 291 22.03 -26.85 -12.67
CA LEU A 291 22.20 -27.53 -13.95
C LEU A 291 23.68 -27.98 -14.07
N PRO A 292 23.97 -29.23 -14.44
CA PRO A 292 25.33 -29.65 -14.75
C PRO A 292 25.76 -29.00 -16.06
N ILE A 293 26.96 -28.44 -16.08
CA ILE A 293 27.54 -27.79 -17.25
C ILE A 293 28.98 -28.20 -17.50
N GLY A 294 29.40 -28.12 -18.77
CA GLY A 294 30.82 -28.18 -19.13
C GLY A 294 31.43 -26.79 -19.21
N MET A 295 32.56 -26.58 -18.56
CA MET A 295 33.25 -25.28 -18.54
C MET A 295 34.55 -25.34 -19.36
N LYS A 296 35.19 -24.17 -19.58
CA LYS A 296 36.48 -24.06 -20.25
C LYS A 296 37.52 -25.04 -19.65
N LYS A 297 38.44 -25.48 -20.48
CA LYS A 297 39.47 -26.47 -20.09
C LYS A 297 38.88 -27.86 -19.73
N SER A 298 37.69 -28.18 -20.32
CA SER A 298 36.97 -29.46 -20.09
C SER A 298 36.67 -29.77 -18.61
N ARG A 299 36.46 -28.76 -17.80
CA ARG A 299 36.07 -28.94 -16.40
C ARG A 299 34.59 -29.19 -16.27
N PRO A 300 34.17 -30.18 -15.47
CA PRO A 300 32.78 -30.26 -15.06
C PRO A 300 32.46 -29.11 -14.11
N GLY A 301 31.27 -28.55 -14.21
CA GLY A 301 30.80 -27.49 -13.33
C GLY A 301 29.29 -27.56 -13.12
N VAL A 302 28.81 -26.68 -12.27
CA VAL A 302 27.39 -26.53 -11.95
C VAL A 302 26.99 -25.09 -12.22
N MET A 303 25.91 -24.89 -12.95
CA MET A 303 25.24 -23.62 -13.02
C MET A 303 24.20 -23.54 -11.90
N LEU A 304 24.35 -22.62 -10.98
CA LEU A 304 23.37 -22.33 -9.94
C LEU A 304 22.48 -21.21 -10.42
N CYS A 305 21.17 -21.47 -10.44
CA CYS A 305 20.13 -20.54 -10.88
C CYS A 305 19.19 -20.21 -9.71
N VAL A 306 18.84 -18.94 -9.59
CA VAL A 306 17.93 -18.40 -8.56
C VAL A 306 16.85 -17.61 -9.24
N LEU A 307 15.59 -17.97 -9.02
CA LEU A 307 14.43 -17.16 -9.42
C LEU A 307 13.99 -16.30 -8.24
N CYS A 308 13.90 -14.99 -8.45
CA CYS A 308 13.45 -14.05 -7.41
C CYS A 308 12.54 -12.98 -8.02
N ARG A 309 11.88 -12.21 -7.15
CA ARG A 309 11.19 -10.98 -7.55
C ARG A 309 12.20 -9.87 -7.79
N GLU A 310 11.82 -8.85 -8.57
CA GLU A 310 12.68 -7.69 -8.86
C GLU A 310 13.16 -7.00 -7.58
N GLU A 311 12.29 -6.86 -6.59
CA GLU A 311 12.61 -6.19 -5.33
C GLU A 311 13.67 -6.93 -4.50
N GLN A 312 13.79 -8.26 -4.68
CA GLN A 312 14.73 -9.12 -3.97
C GLN A 312 16.05 -9.30 -4.72
N ARG A 313 16.16 -8.81 -5.96
CA ARG A 313 17.27 -9.04 -6.88
C ARG A 313 18.63 -8.75 -6.25
N GLU A 314 18.81 -7.56 -5.67
CA GLU A 314 20.10 -7.17 -5.09
C GLU A 314 20.51 -8.02 -3.90
N ASP A 315 19.56 -8.38 -3.04
CA ASP A 315 19.84 -9.23 -1.88
C ASP A 315 20.23 -10.64 -2.31
N MET A 316 19.58 -11.19 -3.35
CA MET A 316 19.95 -12.47 -3.92
C MET A 316 21.36 -12.44 -4.56
N VAL A 317 21.70 -11.35 -5.25
CA VAL A 317 23.05 -11.15 -5.79
C VAL A 317 24.09 -11.12 -4.66
N ARG A 318 23.83 -10.38 -3.57
CA ARG A 318 24.72 -10.34 -2.38
C ARG A 318 24.90 -11.71 -1.76
N LEU A 319 23.82 -12.49 -1.64
CA LEU A 319 23.87 -13.84 -1.09
C LEU A 319 24.64 -14.80 -1.99
N LEU A 320 24.43 -14.74 -3.31
CA LEU A 320 25.19 -15.52 -4.28
C LEU A 320 26.70 -15.23 -4.17
N LEU A 321 27.11 -13.96 -4.19
CA LEU A 321 28.50 -13.57 -4.07
C LEU A 321 29.11 -13.92 -2.71
N ARG A 322 28.32 -13.97 -1.64
CA ARG A 322 28.78 -14.30 -0.30
C ARG A 322 28.92 -15.81 -0.06
N HIS A 323 28.02 -16.61 -0.61
CA HIS A 323 27.93 -18.04 -0.30
C HIS A 323 28.44 -18.95 -1.40
N THR A 324 28.94 -18.39 -2.51
CA THR A 324 29.56 -19.15 -3.61
C THR A 324 30.94 -18.57 -3.95
N THR A 325 31.70 -19.32 -4.75
CA THR A 325 32.99 -18.88 -5.27
C THR A 325 32.90 -18.04 -6.53
N THR A 326 31.69 -17.74 -7.00
CA THR A 326 31.49 -16.98 -8.24
C THR A 326 32.04 -15.56 -8.14
N LEU A 327 32.63 -15.09 -9.21
CA LEU A 327 33.10 -13.70 -9.35
C LEU A 327 32.08 -12.79 -10.05
N GLY A 328 30.97 -13.37 -10.53
CA GLY A 328 29.95 -12.61 -11.23
C GLY A 328 28.66 -13.40 -11.42
N VAL A 329 27.56 -12.67 -11.44
CA VAL A 329 26.21 -13.19 -11.60
C VAL A 329 25.61 -12.62 -12.89
N ARG A 330 24.99 -13.45 -13.71
CA ARG A 330 24.22 -13.04 -14.89
C ARG A 330 22.76 -12.86 -14.48
N GLU A 331 22.13 -11.88 -15.08
CA GLU A 331 20.71 -11.58 -14.86
C GLU A 331 19.94 -11.77 -16.17
N THR A 332 18.77 -12.40 -16.07
CA THR A 332 17.81 -12.50 -17.17
C THR A 332 16.41 -12.27 -16.61
N ARG A 333 15.61 -11.48 -17.31
CA ARG A 333 14.22 -11.23 -16.93
C ARG A 333 13.30 -12.15 -17.70
N HIS A 334 12.42 -12.85 -16.99
CA HIS A 334 11.45 -13.77 -17.58
C HIS A 334 10.03 -13.31 -17.27
N ARG A 335 9.20 -13.30 -18.30
CA ARG A 335 7.76 -13.17 -18.11
C ARG A 335 7.21 -14.49 -17.60
N ARG A 336 6.54 -14.47 -16.46
CA ARG A 336 5.97 -15.65 -15.81
C ARG A 336 4.46 -15.62 -15.88
N TYR A 337 3.85 -16.71 -16.36
CA TYR A 337 2.40 -16.90 -16.39
C TYR A 337 2.00 -17.86 -15.27
N THR A 338 1.18 -17.42 -14.33
CA THR A 338 0.78 -18.21 -13.16
C THR A 338 -0.73 -18.31 -13.06
N LEU A 339 -1.20 -19.33 -12.36
CA LEU A 339 -2.57 -19.41 -11.88
C LEU A 339 -2.67 -18.63 -10.56
N SER A 340 -3.77 -17.93 -10.32
CA SER A 340 -4.09 -17.39 -9.00
C SER A 340 -4.22 -18.54 -8.01
N ARG A 341 -3.82 -18.31 -6.75
CA ARG A 341 -3.84 -19.33 -5.71
C ARG A 341 -4.66 -18.82 -4.53
N SER A 342 -5.56 -19.69 -4.05
CA SER A 342 -6.27 -19.49 -2.79
C SER A 342 -6.19 -20.75 -1.95
N GLN A 343 -6.37 -20.60 -0.65
CA GLN A 343 -6.41 -21.72 0.28
C GLN A 343 -7.73 -21.66 1.04
N ASP A 344 -8.40 -22.78 1.11
CA ASP A 344 -9.61 -22.99 1.89
C ASP A 344 -9.44 -24.20 2.80
N ILE A 345 -10.28 -24.31 3.81
CA ILE A 345 -10.33 -25.48 4.70
C ILE A 345 -11.56 -26.30 4.29
N VAL A 346 -11.37 -27.59 4.10
CA VAL A 346 -12.44 -28.53 3.84
C VAL A 346 -12.54 -29.54 4.99
N ASP A 347 -13.76 -29.87 5.38
CA ASP A 347 -13.99 -30.89 6.37
C ASP A 347 -13.75 -32.27 5.78
N SER A 348 -13.13 -33.14 6.56
CA SER A 348 -12.91 -34.51 6.23
C SER A 348 -13.38 -35.44 7.36
N PRO A 349 -13.56 -36.74 7.12
CA PRO A 349 -13.85 -37.71 8.18
C PRO A 349 -12.84 -37.73 9.33
N TRP A 350 -11.65 -37.17 9.10
CA TRP A 350 -10.54 -37.14 10.05
C TRP A 350 -10.22 -35.72 10.54
N GLY A 351 -11.14 -34.75 10.34
CA GLY A 351 -10.99 -33.38 10.73
C GLY A 351 -10.66 -32.43 9.55
N PRO A 352 -10.40 -31.13 9.85
CA PRO A 352 -10.18 -30.13 8.82
C PRO A 352 -8.88 -30.37 8.04
N VAL A 353 -8.94 -30.17 6.72
CA VAL A 353 -7.80 -30.29 5.80
C VAL A 353 -7.71 -29.03 4.95
N ALA A 354 -6.54 -28.42 4.92
CA ALA A 354 -6.28 -27.28 4.06
C ALA A 354 -6.19 -27.75 2.59
N ARG A 355 -6.89 -27.02 1.71
CA ARG A 355 -6.93 -27.29 0.28
C ARG A 355 -6.48 -26.06 -0.50
N LYS A 356 -5.47 -26.24 -1.35
CA LYS A 356 -5.04 -25.22 -2.31
C LYS A 356 -5.89 -25.30 -3.58
N THR A 357 -6.46 -24.17 -3.96
CA THR A 357 -7.14 -24.00 -5.25
C THR A 357 -6.26 -23.10 -6.13
N SER A 358 -5.99 -23.55 -7.36
CA SER A 358 -5.27 -22.76 -8.37
C SER A 358 -6.20 -22.54 -9.56
N GLN A 359 -6.43 -21.30 -9.96
CA GLN A 359 -7.38 -20.94 -11.01
C GLN A 359 -6.81 -19.85 -11.94
N GLY A 360 -7.11 -19.98 -13.23
CA GLY A 360 -6.72 -19.00 -14.25
C GLY A 360 -6.63 -19.67 -15.62
N TRP A 361 -6.58 -18.87 -16.69
CA TRP A 361 -6.39 -19.37 -18.06
C TRP A 361 -7.38 -20.47 -18.48
N GLY A 362 -8.61 -20.41 -17.96
CA GLY A 362 -9.62 -21.45 -18.21
C GLY A 362 -9.39 -22.78 -17.45
N VAL A 363 -8.43 -22.82 -16.52
CA VAL A 363 -8.07 -24.00 -15.75
C VAL A 363 -8.36 -23.77 -14.27
N ARG A 364 -8.94 -24.79 -13.62
CA ARG A 364 -9.07 -24.85 -12.16
C ARG A 364 -8.50 -26.17 -11.65
N ARG A 365 -7.62 -26.09 -10.63
CA ARG A 365 -7.01 -27.26 -9.98
C ARG A 365 -7.16 -27.13 -8.48
N GLN A 366 -7.44 -28.26 -7.81
CA GLN A 366 -7.55 -28.32 -6.36
C GLN A 366 -6.67 -29.44 -5.84
N LYS A 367 -5.95 -29.17 -4.76
CA LYS A 367 -5.06 -30.14 -4.14
C LYS A 367 -5.07 -29.96 -2.62
N PRO A 368 -5.33 -31.01 -1.83
CA PRO A 368 -5.13 -30.99 -0.38
C PRO A 368 -3.65 -30.74 -0.04
N GLU A 369 -3.41 -30.08 1.10
CA GLU A 369 -2.05 -29.88 1.59
C GLU A 369 -1.41 -31.19 2.03
N TYR A 370 -0.17 -31.36 1.63
CA TYR A 370 0.57 -32.59 1.91
C TYR A 370 0.75 -32.83 3.41
N GLU A 371 1.04 -31.78 4.18
CA GLU A 371 1.27 -31.89 5.62
C GLU A 371 0.04 -32.40 6.37
N ASP A 372 -1.16 -31.95 5.98
CA ASP A 372 -2.41 -32.46 6.54
C ASP A 372 -2.67 -33.91 6.15
N LEU A 373 -2.43 -34.26 4.87
CA LEU A 373 -2.55 -35.65 4.43
C LEU A 373 -1.57 -36.56 5.16
N ALA A 374 -0.31 -36.11 5.34
CA ALA A 374 0.72 -36.87 6.03
C ALA A 374 0.44 -37.01 7.53
N ARG A 375 -0.10 -35.97 8.17
CA ARG A 375 -0.56 -36.01 9.55
C ARG A 375 -1.66 -37.05 9.73
N ILE A 376 -2.73 -36.97 8.94
CA ILE A 376 -3.86 -37.92 8.99
C ILE A 376 -3.40 -39.36 8.70
N ALA A 377 -2.56 -39.55 7.69
CA ALA A 377 -2.03 -40.89 7.36
C ALA A 377 -1.29 -41.52 8.53
N ARG A 378 -0.46 -40.74 9.27
CA ARG A 378 0.23 -41.24 10.46
C ARG A 378 -0.73 -41.49 11.62
N GLU A 379 -1.66 -40.59 11.91
CA GLU A 379 -2.62 -40.71 13.02
C GLU A 379 -3.60 -41.88 12.84
N GLN A 380 -4.02 -42.15 11.60
CA GLN A 380 -5.01 -43.19 11.26
C GLN A 380 -4.39 -44.49 10.75
N ASN A 381 -3.06 -44.55 10.66
CA ASN A 381 -2.32 -45.68 10.09
C ASN A 381 -2.83 -46.07 8.66
N LEU A 382 -3.06 -45.03 7.83
CA LEU A 382 -3.51 -45.15 6.44
C LEU A 382 -2.38 -44.78 5.48
N THR A 383 -2.52 -45.16 4.21
CA THR A 383 -1.66 -44.66 3.16
C THR A 383 -2.10 -43.26 2.73
N LEU A 384 -1.19 -42.46 2.15
CA LEU A 384 -1.53 -41.15 1.61
C LEU A 384 -2.63 -41.17 0.56
N ASP A 385 -2.68 -42.24 -0.24
CA ASP A 385 -3.70 -42.43 -1.27
C ASP A 385 -5.07 -42.75 -0.67
N GLN A 386 -5.13 -43.56 0.40
CA GLN A 386 -6.38 -43.81 1.13
C GLN A 386 -6.94 -42.53 1.75
N VAL A 387 -6.09 -41.68 2.34
CA VAL A 387 -6.52 -40.40 2.87
C VAL A 387 -7.01 -39.49 1.75
N ARG A 388 -6.30 -39.42 0.62
CA ARG A 388 -6.67 -38.60 -0.54
C ARG A 388 -7.99 -39.01 -1.16
N ASP A 389 -8.25 -40.34 -1.25
CA ASP A 389 -9.50 -40.89 -1.81
C ASP A 389 -10.70 -40.61 -0.89
N GLY A 390 -10.49 -40.57 0.42
CA GLY A 390 -11.53 -40.23 1.39
C GLY A 390 -11.87 -38.71 1.45
N LEU A 391 -11.14 -37.86 0.71
CA LEU A 391 -11.42 -36.44 0.55
C LEU A 391 -12.19 -36.10 -0.75
N LYS A 392 -12.46 -37.09 -1.59
CA LYS A 392 -13.30 -36.96 -2.80
C LYS A 392 -14.76 -36.99 -2.42
#